data_4b3b4f922cd1435e6aa72fce2d1a6ec2
#
_entry.id   4b3b4f922cd1435e6aa72fce2d1a6ec2
#
_cell.length_a   1.000
_cell.length_b   1.000
_cell.length_c   1.000
_cell.angle_alpha   90.00
_cell.angle_beta   90.00
_cell.angle_gamma   90.00
#
_symmetry.space_group_name_H-M   'P 1'
#
loop_
_entity.id
_entity.type
_entity.pdbx_description
1 polymer ?
#
loop_
_entity_poly.entity_id
_entity_poly.type
_entity_poly.pdbx_seq_one_letter_code
_entity_poly.pdbx_strand_id
1 'polypeptide(L)'
;EYAMPTQHGFARDMEFEPVLCDMDECWFKLKDTPETFAKYPFHFELEIGHRLEGRTITVMWKVTNQDSGEMLFMIGGHPAFQVPEGRSIYDFTFEFNRQGCREGQHQDSLHYLAPTPEGYESGELQGTLKLQEGRTPLTKGFFDTALTYMFDDAQVSSVSLLLDGRPYVTMGCNDFPYLGVWTMEETHPFVCLEP
;
A
#
# COMPACT_ATOMS: atom_id res chain seq x y z
N GLU A 1 -1.93 -14.45 -23.87
CA GLU A 1 -2.53 -14.15 -22.56
C GLU A 1 -1.72 -14.88 -21.49
N TYR A 2 -1.27 -14.16 -20.46
CA TYR A 2 -0.45 -14.72 -19.36
C TYR A 2 -1.28 -14.71 -18.09
N ALA A 3 -1.41 -15.87 -17.44
CA ALA A 3 -2.17 -15.99 -16.21
C ALA A 3 -1.27 -15.67 -15.01
N MET A 4 -1.56 -14.58 -14.33
CA MET A 4 -0.99 -14.29 -13.01
C MET A 4 -1.70 -15.14 -11.96
N PRO A 5 -0.96 -15.78 -11.04
CA PRO A 5 -1.53 -16.86 -10.22
C PRO A 5 -2.50 -16.39 -9.15
N THR A 6 -2.39 -15.16 -8.66
CA THR A 6 -3.21 -14.65 -7.54
C THR A 6 -3.14 -13.12 -7.44
N GLN A 7 -3.92 -12.56 -6.52
CA GLN A 7 -3.75 -11.20 -6.00
C GLN A 7 -2.29 -10.98 -5.55
N HIS A 8 -1.82 -9.75 -5.64
CA HIS A 8 -0.51 -9.29 -5.18
C HIS A 8 0.70 -9.77 -6.01
N GLY A 9 0.50 -10.41 -7.15
CA GLY A 9 1.57 -10.86 -8.02
C GLY A 9 2.40 -12.02 -7.45
N PHE A 10 3.39 -12.47 -8.21
CA PHE A 10 4.19 -13.67 -7.87
C PHE A 10 5.37 -13.40 -6.93
N ALA A 11 5.88 -12.17 -6.90
CA ALA A 11 7.08 -11.86 -6.12
C ALA A 11 6.88 -12.06 -4.60
N ARG A 12 5.64 -11.90 -4.12
CA ARG A 12 5.29 -12.13 -2.71
C ARG A 12 5.65 -13.54 -2.22
N ASP A 13 5.53 -14.54 -3.07
CA ASP A 13 5.68 -15.96 -2.71
C ASP A 13 7.05 -16.53 -3.15
N MET A 14 8.02 -15.66 -3.49
CA MET A 14 9.35 -16.05 -3.94
C MET A 14 10.43 -15.74 -2.91
N GLU A 15 11.50 -16.53 -2.90
CA GLU A 15 12.68 -16.28 -2.08
C GLU A 15 13.53 -15.17 -2.74
N PHE A 16 13.94 -14.22 -1.92
CA PHE A 16 14.86 -13.16 -2.29
C PHE A 16 16.24 -13.45 -1.72
N GLU A 17 17.27 -13.19 -2.51
CA GLU A 17 18.66 -13.26 -2.07
C GLU A 17 19.07 -11.98 -1.33
N PRO A 18 19.73 -12.05 -0.15
CA PRO A 18 20.25 -10.86 0.50
C PRO A 18 21.41 -10.28 -0.32
N VAL A 19 21.38 -8.98 -0.56
CA VAL A 19 22.41 -8.24 -1.32
C VAL A 19 23.25 -7.37 -0.40
N LEU A 20 22.59 -6.73 0.58
CA LEU A 20 23.22 -5.90 1.59
C LEU A 20 22.51 -6.15 2.93
N CYS A 21 23.26 -6.31 4.00
CA CYS A 21 22.76 -6.33 5.36
C CYS A 21 23.74 -5.57 6.24
N ASP A 22 23.36 -4.35 6.62
CA ASP A 22 24.09 -3.51 7.55
C ASP A 22 23.24 -3.24 8.80
N MET A 23 23.70 -2.40 9.71
CA MET A 23 23.03 -2.14 10.99
C MET A 23 21.65 -1.47 10.84
N ASP A 24 21.49 -0.63 9.85
CA ASP A 24 20.30 0.20 9.62
C ASP A 24 19.72 0.10 8.20
N GLU A 25 20.35 -0.68 7.33
CA GLU A 25 19.90 -0.88 5.96
C GLU A 25 20.09 -2.33 5.49
N CYS A 26 19.07 -2.87 4.84
CA CYS A 26 19.13 -4.18 4.19
C CYS A 26 18.47 -4.16 2.81
N TRP A 27 19.05 -4.94 1.89
CA TRP A 27 18.54 -5.10 0.54
C TRP A 27 18.45 -6.56 0.16
N PHE A 28 17.37 -6.89 -0.52
CA PHE A 28 17.08 -8.22 -1.03
C PHE A 28 16.79 -8.13 -2.52
N LYS A 29 17.19 -9.15 -3.27
CA LYS A 29 17.08 -9.22 -4.72
C LYS A 29 16.32 -10.45 -5.17
N LEU A 30 15.43 -10.26 -6.13
CA LEU A 30 14.78 -11.30 -6.91
C LEU A 30 15.14 -11.10 -8.39
N LYS A 31 15.48 -12.20 -9.06
CA LYS A 31 15.66 -12.24 -10.52
C LYS A 31 14.56 -13.08 -11.15
N ASP A 32 14.35 -12.87 -12.44
CA ASP A 32 13.52 -13.74 -13.22
C ASP A 32 14.07 -15.18 -13.26
N THR A 33 13.15 -16.12 -13.40
CA THR A 33 13.41 -17.56 -13.55
C THR A 33 12.61 -18.09 -14.73
N PRO A 34 12.89 -19.28 -15.25
CA PRO A 34 12.02 -19.90 -16.24
C PRO A 34 10.55 -19.97 -15.83
N GLU A 35 10.29 -20.13 -14.53
CA GLU A 35 8.93 -20.19 -13.97
C GLU A 35 8.23 -18.83 -13.96
N THR A 36 8.95 -17.77 -13.60
CA THR A 36 8.40 -16.41 -13.67
C THR A 36 8.26 -15.95 -15.10
N PHE A 37 9.21 -16.28 -15.97
CA PHE A 37 9.16 -15.95 -17.40
C PHE A 37 7.96 -16.56 -18.12
N ALA A 38 7.52 -17.74 -17.71
CA ALA A 38 6.32 -18.38 -18.25
C ALA A 38 5.02 -17.62 -17.94
N LYS A 39 5.00 -16.80 -16.88
CA LYS A 39 3.85 -16.00 -16.40
C LYS A 39 4.00 -14.53 -16.77
N TYR A 40 5.21 -14.02 -16.70
CA TYR A 40 5.60 -12.65 -16.94
C TYR A 40 6.86 -12.64 -17.81
N PRO A 41 6.72 -12.54 -19.15
CA PRO A 41 7.77 -12.83 -20.12
C PRO A 41 8.76 -11.68 -20.29
N PHE A 42 9.39 -11.29 -19.21
CA PHE A 42 10.43 -10.27 -19.16
C PHE A 42 11.60 -10.75 -18.31
N HIS A 43 12.81 -10.38 -18.70
CA HIS A 43 14.00 -10.52 -17.89
C HIS A 43 14.15 -9.29 -17.00
N PHE A 44 14.16 -9.49 -15.69
CA PHE A 44 14.18 -8.40 -14.71
C PHE A 44 15.04 -8.71 -13.49
N GLU A 45 15.43 -7.65 -12.79
CA GLU A 45 15.85 -7.71 -11.40
C GLU A 45 14.95 -6.79 -10.57
N LEU A 46 14.45 -7.31 -9.44
CA LEU A 46 13.74 -6.56 -8.42
C LEU A 46 14.60 -6.53 -7.15
N GLU A 47 14.96 -5.34 -6.70
CA GLU A 47 15.64 -5.14 -5.42
C GLU A 47 14.68 -4.40 -4.47
N ILE A 48 14.54 -4.91 -3.25
CA ILE A 48 13.75 -4.29 -2.19
C ILE A 48 14.68 -3.95 -1.04
N GLY A 49 14.73 -2.68 -0.70
CA GLY A 49 15.55 -2.13 0.39
C GLY A 49 14.70 -1.64 1.55
N HIS A 50 15.22 -1.80 2.75
CA HIS A 50 14.65 -1.26 3.97
C HIS A 50 15.73 -0.50 4.71
N ARG A 51 15.46 0.75 5.07
CA ARG A 51 16.37 1.58 5.85
C ARG A 51 15.66 2.16 7.07
N LEU A 52 16.31 2.07 8.23
CA LEU A 52 15.82 2.59 9.51
C LEU A 52 16.60 3.84 9.89
N GLU A 53 15.93 4.97 10.03
CA GLU A 53 16.49 6.22 10.52
C GLU A 53 15.66 6.73 11.69
N GLY A 54 16.14 6.53 12.91
CA GLY A 54 15.41 6.89 14.12
C GLY A 54 14.09 6.11 14.24
N ARG A 55 12.97 6.76 13.96
CA ARG A 55 11.61 6.16 13.98
C ARG A 55 11.01 6.01 12.58
N THR A 56 11.78 6.25 11.54
CA THR A 56 11.35 6.18 10.16
C THR A 56 11.91 4.93 9.50
N ILE A 57 11.04 4.14 8.90
CA ILE A 57 11.41 3.05 8.00
C ILE A 57 11.14 3.53 6.58
N THR A 58 12.18 3.54 5.74
CA THR A 58 12.06 3.80 4.31
C THR A 58 12.09 2.45 3.58
N VAL A 59 11.07 2.17 2.81
CA VAL A 59 11.03 1.00 1.91
C VAL A 59 11.32 1.50 0.50
N MET A 60 12.25 0.83 -0.18
CA MET A 60 12.73 1.23 -1.49
C MET A 60 12.61 0.07 -2.46
N TRP A 61 12.10 0.33 -3.66
CA TRP A 61 12.02 -0.64 -4.75
C TRP A 61 12.89 -0.18 -5.91
N LYS A 62 13.66 -1.11 -6.47
CA LYS A 62 14.41 -0.88 -7.69
C LYS A 62 14.11 -2.00 -8.67
N VAL A 63 13.38 -1.66 -9.71
CA VAL A 63 13.05 -2.57 -10.82
C VAL A 63 13.97 -2.27 -11.99
N THR A 64 14.72 -3.28 -12.42
CA THR A 64 15.64 -3.18 -13.55
C THR A 64 15.15 -4.08 -14.67
N ASN A 65 14.85 -3.47 -15.80
CA ASN A 65 14.55 -4.19 -17.05
C ASN A 65 15.86 -4.70 -17.65
N GLN A 66 15.98 -5.99 -17.86
CA GLN A 66 17.15 -6.64 -18.46
C GLN A 66 16.97 -6.88 -19.97
N ASP A 67 15.77 -6.64 -20.51
CA ASP A 67 15.47 -6.73 -21.91
C ASP A 67 15.74 -5.41 -22.64
N SER A 68 15.81 -5.47 -23.97
CA SER A 68 15.97 -4.27 -24.81
C SER A 68 14.66 -3.55 -25.12
N GLY A 69 13.52 -4.18 -24.86
CA GLY A 69 12.18 -3.64 -25.08
C GLY A 69 11.59 -2.96 -23.85
N GLU A 70 10.38 -2.46 -23.98
CA GLU A 70 9.62 -1.92 -22.87
C GLU A 70 9.11 -3.04 -21.96
N MET A 71 9.25 -2.87 -20.65
CA MET A 71 8.73 -3.78 -19.64
C MET A 71 7.66 -3.06 -18.82
N LEU A 72 6.44 -3.56 -18.86
CA LEU A 72 5.35 -3.04 -18.05
C LEU A 72 5.31 -3.79 -16.71
N PHE A 73 5.22 -3.05 -15.61
CA PHE A 73 5.11 -3.66 -14.29
C PHE A 73 4.21 -2.84 -13.38
N MET A 74 3.68 -3.50 -12.37
CA MET A 74 3.02 -2.89 -11.21
C MET A 74 3.76 -3.35 -9.96
N ILE A 75 3.90 -2.46 -9.00
CA ILE A 75 4.54 -2.75 -7.72
C ILE A 75 3.84 -1.97 -6.62
N GLY A 76 3.78 -2.57 -5.43
CA GLY A 76 3.19 -1.95 -4.26
C GLY A 76 3.69 -2.60 -2.99
N GLY A 77 3.22 -2.13 -1.86
CA GLY A 77 3.48 -2.70 -0.54
C GLY A 77 2.18 -3.04 0.18
N HIS A 78 2.27 -3.94 1.16
CA HIS A 78 1.09 -4.35 1.95
C HIS A 78 1.42 -4.34 3.46
N PRO A 79 1.94 -3.22 4.01
CA PRO A 79 2.23 -3.15 5.43
C PRO A 79 0.94 -3.16 6.25
N ALA A 80 0.94 -3.99 7.30
CA ALA A 80 -0.13 -4.11 8.27
C ALA A 80 0.33 -3.56 9.62
N PHE A 81 -0.44 -2.66 10.20
CA PHE A 81 -0.15 -2.01 11.47
C PHE A 81 -1.06 -2.59 12.56
N GLN A 82 -0.46 -3.27 13.51
CA GLN A 82 -1.19 -3.91 14.59
C GLN A 82 -1.86 -2.87 15.50
N VAL A 83 -3.09 -3.16 15.89
CA VAL A 83 -3.80 -2.37 16.91
C VAL A 83 -3.18 -2.65 18.28
N PRO A 84 -2.86 -1.64 19.12
CA PRO A 84 -2.33 -1.86 20.44
C PRO A 84 -3.25 -2.68 21.34
N GLU A 85 -2.67 -3.42 22.27
CA GLU A 85 -3.43 -4.23 23.24
C GLU A 85 -4.46 -3.38 24.01
N GLY A 86 -5.66 -3.90 24.13
CA GLY A 86 -6.78 -3.22 24.79
C GLY A 86 -7.44 -2.12 23.97
N ARG A 87 -7.06 -1.95 22.72
CA ARG A 87 -7.64 -1.00 21.77
C ARG A 87 -8.38 -1.73 20.64
N SER A 88 -9.19 -0.96 19.90
CA SER A 88 -9.95 -1.42 18.75
C SER A 88 -9.52 -0.64 17.50
N ILE A 89 -9.75 -1.19 16.31
CA ILE A 89 -9.63 -0.43 15.07
C ILE A 89 -10.53 0.82 15.07
N TYR A 90 -11.62 0.79 15.79
CA TYR A 90 -12.58 1.91 15.92
C TYR A 90 -12.07 3.06 16.80
N ASP A 91 -10.94 2.89 17.49
CA ASP A 91 -10.26 3.98 18.21
C ASP A 91 -9.40 4.85 17.27
N PHE A 92 -9.23 4.41 16.00
CA PHE A 92 -8.44 5.12 15.03
C PHE A 92 -9.26 6.09 14.17
N THR A 93 -8.57 7.10 13.70
CA THR A 93 -9.03 8.05 12.69
C THR A 93 -8.00 8.07 11.56
N PHE A 94 -8.43 7.96 10.31
CA PHE A 94 -7.58 8.26 9.17
C PHE A 94 -7.42 9.78 9.01
N GLU A 95 -6.22 10.22 8.70
CA GLU A 95 -5.92 11.55 8.20
C GLU A 95 -5.20 11.43 6.87
N PHE A 96 -5.82 11.95 5.82
CA PHE A 96 -5.30 11.88 4.45
C PHE A 96 -4.76 13.26 4.03
N ASN A 97 -3.53 13.27 3.51
CA ASN A 97 -2.91 14.48 2.99
C ASN A 97 -2.59 14.35 1.51
N ARG A 98 -2.66 15.47 0.80
CA ARG A 98 -2.29 15.57 -0.62
C ARG A 98 -1.05 16.43 -0.78
N GLN A 99 -0.15 16.01 -1.67
CA GLN A 99 1.02 16.80 -2.01
C GLN A 99 0.62 18.18 -2.56
N GLY A 100 1.29 19.23 -2.11
CA GLY A 100 1.04 20.60 -2.55
C GLY A 100 -0.10 21.31 -1.83
N CYS A 101 -0.84 20.66 -0.94
CA CYS A 101 -1.74 21.35 -0.03
C CYS A 101 -0.94 22.23 0.92
N ARG A 102 -1.37 23.48 1.08
CA ARG A 102 -0.80 24.41 2.07
C ARG A 102 -1.23 23.96 3.46
N GLU A 103 -0.44 24.33 4.46
CA GLU A 103 -0.82 24.12 5.85
C GLU A 103 -2.24 24.67 6.12
N GLY A 104 -3.11 23.83 6.69
CA GLY A 104 -4.52 24.14 6.91
C GLY A 104 -5.44 23.93 5.68
N GLN A 105 -4.93 23.49 4.53
CA GLN A 105 -5.75 23.05 3.42
C GLN A 105 -5.93 21.53 3.49
N HIS A 106 -7.17 21.10 3.63
CA HIS A 106 -7.55 19.70 3.71
C HIS A 106 -8.45 19.33 2.55
N GLN A 107 -8.48 18.03 2.23
CA GLN A 107 -9.44 17.47 1.30
C GLN A 107 -10.78 17.26 2.03
N ASP A 108 -11.88 17.58 1.37
CA ASP A 108 -13.23 17.34 1.91
C ASP A 108 -13.79 15.97 1.51
N SER A 109 -13.16 15.33 0.56
CA SER A 109 -13.53 13.99 0.08
C SER A 109 -12.43 13.34 -0.75
N LEU A 110 -12.49 12.01 -0.82
CA LEU A 110 -11.73 11.16 -1.73
C LEU A 110 -12.71 10.32 -2.53
N HIS A 111 -12.51 10.19 -3.83
CA HIS A 111 -13.21 9.14 -4.57
C HIS A 111 -12.45 7.83 -4.43
N TYR A 112 -13.15 6.73 -4.49
CA TYR A 112 -12.56 5.41 -4.35
C TYR A 112 -13.11 4.42 -5.37
N LEU A 113 -12.26 3.47 -5.71
CA LEU A 113 -12.58 2.25 -6.41
C LEU A 113 -12.74 1.13 -5.38
N ALA A 114 -13.57 0.14 -5.66
CA ALA A 114 -13.62 -1.08 -4.88
C ALA A 114 -13.21 -2.26 -5.77
N PRO A 115 -12.49 -3.25 -5.23
CA PRO A 115 -12.15 -4.43 -6.00
C PRO A 115 -13.42 -5.20 -6.39
N THR A 116 -13.35 -5.91 -7.51
CA THR A 116 -14.39 -6.86 -7.90
C THR A 116 -14.45 -8.02 -6.89
N PRO A 117 -15.55 -8.82 -6.86
CA PRO A 117 -15.61 -10.01 -6.00
C PRO A 117 -14.46 -11.00 -6.20
N GLU A 118 -13.86 -11.02 -7.39
CA GLU A 118 -12.68 -11.83 -7.70
C GLU A 118 -11.36 -11.21 -7.22
N GLY A 119 -11.39 -10.00 -6.66
CA GLY A 119 -10.25 -9.29 -6.11
C GLY A 119 -9.41 -8.51 -7.13
N TYR A 120 -9.97 -8.19 -8.29
CA TYR A 120 -9.34 -7.33 -9.28
C TYR A 120 -9.84 -5.89 -9.18
N GLU A 121 -9.00 -4.94 -9.56
CA GLU A 121 -9.43 -3.56 -9.73
C GLU A 121 -10.42 -3.46 -10.90
N SER A 122 -11.60 -2.87 -10.68
CA SER A 122 -12.61 -2.70 -11.73
C SER A 122 -12.32 -1.51 -12.63
N GLY A 123 -11.52 -0.55 -12.18
CA GLY A 123 -11.31 0.74 -12.83
C GLY A 123 -12.56 1.65 -12.80
N GLU A 124 -13.63 1.23 -12.15
CA GLU A 124 -14.88 1.97 -12.06
C GLU A 124 -15.00 2.68 -10.71
N LEU A 125 -15.40 3.95 -10.75
CA LEU A 125 -15.67 4.71 -9.55
C LEU A 125 -16.81 4.07 -8.76
N GLN A 126 -16.57 3.69 -7.52
CA GLN A 126 -17.54 3.06 -6.64
C GLN A 126 -18.23 4.07 -5.73
N GLY A 127 -17.53 5.12 -5.33
CA GLY A 127 -18.12 6.13 -4.47
C GLY A 127 -17.15 7.22 -4.01
N THR A 128 -17.62 7.95 -3.02
CA THR A 128 -16.88 9.07 -2.44
C THR A 128 -16.87 8.94 -0.92
N LEU A 129 -15.68 8.88 -0.35
CA LEU A 129 -15.45 8.96 1.09
C LEU A 129 -15.44 10.43 1.50
N LYS A 130 -16.37 10.82 2.40
CA LYS A 130 -16.41 12.18 2.95
C LYS A 130 -15.39 12.34 4.06
N LEU A 131 -14.71 13.47 4.07
CA LEU A 131 -13.71 13.84 5.06
C LEU A 131 -14.13 15.12 5.79
N GLN A 132 -13.75 15.22 7.03
CA GLN A 132 -13.83 16.45 7.81
C GLN A 132 -12.41 16.91 8.12
N GLU A 133 -12.00 18.02 7.53
CA GLU A 133 -10.62 18.51 7.65
C GLU A 133 -9.56 17.44 7.31
N GLY A 134 -9.78 16.70 6.21
CA GLY A 134 -8.90 15.63 5.77
C GLY A 134 -9.02 14.32 6.56
N ARG A 135 -9.96 14.21 7.50
CA ARG A 135 -10.07 13.10 8.44
C ARG A 135 -11.37 12.33 8.31
N THR A 136 -11.31 11.06 8.65
CA THR A 136 -12.50 10.21 8.84
C THR A 136 -12.24 9.18 9.94
N PRO A 137 -13.14 9.05 10.95
CA PRO A 137 -12.99 8.01 11.98
C PRO A 137 -13.29 6.63 11.40
N LEU A 138 -12.57 5.62 11.87
CA LEU A 138 -12.91 4.23 11.64
C LEU A 138 -14.10 3.87 12.54
N THR A 139 -15.27 3.76 11.95
CA THR A 139 -16.50 3.38 12.65
C THR A 139 -16.90 1.95 12.30
N LYS A 140 -17.74 1.33 13.13
CA LYS A 140 -18.30 0.02 12.82
C LYS A 140 -19.03 0.09 11.47
N GLY A 141 -18.71 -0.84 10.59
CA GLY A 141 -19.26 -0.86 9.22
C GLY A 141 -18.53 0.05 8.23
N PHE A 142 -17.41 0.67 8.63
CA PHE A 142 -16.60 1.47 7.69
C PHE A 142 -16.23 0.68 6.43
N PHE A 143 -15.82 -0.56 6.59
CA PHE A 143 -15.46 -1.45 5.49
C PHE A 143 -16.63 -2.27 4.91
N ASP A 144 -17.89 -2.05 5.34
CA ASP A 144 -19.06 -2.75 4.78
C ASP A 144 -19.39 -2.26 3.35
N THR A 145 -19.04 -1.01 3.03
CA THR A 145 -19.28 -0.43 1.71
C THR A 145 -18.24 -0.87 0.68
N ALA A 146 -17.01 -0.98 1.10
CA ALA A 146 -15.89 -1.51 0.31
C ALA A 146 -14.97 -2.28 1.24
N LEU A 147 -14.69 -3.56 0.92
CA LEU A 147 -13.73 -4.36 1.68
C LEU A 147 -12.35 -3.69 1.70
N THR A 148 -11.97 -3.12 0.57
CA THR A 148 -10.77 -2.29 0.40
C THR A 148 -11.17 -0.99 -0.27
N TYR A 149 -10.83 0.14 0.31
CA TYR A 149 -10.92 1.44 -0.36
C TYR A 149 -9.63 1.65 -1.15
N MET A 150 -9.74 1.78 -2.46
CA MET A 150 -8.60 2.07 -3.34
C MET A 150 -8.70 3.51 -3.84
N PHE A 151 -7.77 4.35 -3.44
CA PHE A 151 -7.67 5.74 -3.90
C PHE A 151 -6.66 5.81 -5.03
N ASP A 152 -7.08 6.24 -6.19
CA ASP A 152 -6.29 6.37 -7.42
C ASP A 152 -5.85 7.83 -7.68
N ASP A 153 -5.29 8.09 -8.86
CA ASP A 153 -4.91 9.42 -9.35
C ASP A 153 -4.01 10.23 -8.38
N ALA A 154 -3.22 9.54 -7.56
CA ALA A 154 -2.38 10.17 -6.55
C ALA A 154 -3.14 11.18 -5.66
N GLN A 155 -4.41 10.89 -5.35
CA GLN A 155 -5.23 11.73 -4.47
C GLN A 155 -4.61 11.87 -3.08
N VAL A 156 -3.87 10.87 -2.64
CA VAL A 156 -3.24 10.79 -1.32
C VAL A 156 -1.73 10.74 -1.47
N SER A 157 -1.03 11.63 -0.79
CA SER A 157 0.44 11.63 -0.72
C SER A 157 0.98 11.06 0.60
N SER A 158 0.17 11.12 1.64
CA SER A 158 0.44 10.46 2.91
C SER A 158 -0.86 10.18 3.65
N VAL A 159 -0.85 9.14 4.44
CA VAL A 159 -1.94 8.75 5.34
C VAL A 159 -1.42 8.51 6.73
N SER A 160 -2.11 9.04 7.73
CA SER A 160 -1.84 8.76 9.14
C SER A 160 -3.00 7.98 9.76
N LEU A 161 -2.64 6.99 10.59
CA LEU A 161 -3.55 6.43 11.59
C LEU A 161 -3.37 7.25 12.86
N LEU A 162 -4.40 7.99 13.26
CA LEU A 162 -4.41 8.75 14.51
C LEU A 162 -5.06 7.90 15.60
N LEU A 163 -4.39 7.80 16.76
CA LEU A 163 -4.92 7.21 17.98
C LEU A 163 -4.98 8.30 19.05
N ASP A 164 -6.15 8.50 19.65
CA ASP A 164 -6.40 9.61 20.60
C ASP A 164 -5.99 10.99 20.02
N GLY A 165 -6.24 11.19 18.71
CA GLY A 165 -5.93 12.42 17.99
C GLY A 165 -4.45 12.67 17.69
N ARG A 166 -3.56 11.69 17.94
CA ARG A 166 -2.12 11.77 17.66
C ARG A 166 -1.69 10.72 16.65
N PRO A 167 -0.73 11.02 15.77
CA PRO A 167 -0.21 10.03 14.84
C PRO A 167 0.37 8.80 15.57
N TYR A 168 -0.23 7.65 15.34
CA TYR A 168 0.30 6.34 15.72
C TYR A 168 1.30 5.86 14.69
N VAL A 169 0.93 5.96 13.40
CA VAL A 169 1.81 5.75 12.26
C VAL A 169 1.42 6.72 11.14
N THR A 170 2.40 7.18 10.40
CA THR A 170 2.20 7.95 9.17
C THR A 170 2.98 7.28 8.05
N MET A 171 2.32 7.01 6.94
CA MET A 171 2.94 6.47 5.74
C MET A 171 2.92 7.52 4.63
N GLY A 172 4.09 7.81 4.06
CA GLY A 172 4.22 8.58 2.83
C GLY A 172 4.10 7.65 1.61
N CYS A 173 3.35 8.06 0.61
CA CYS A 173 3.11 7.31 -0.63
C CYS A 173 3.19 8.19 -1.88
N ASN A 174 4.04 9.22 -1.86
CA ASN A 174 4.16 10.19 -2.96
C ASN A 174 4.49 9.59 -4.32
N ASP A 175 5.20 8.48 -4.34
CA ASP A 175 5.68 7.85 -5.58
C ASP A 175 4.69 6.81 -6.13
N PHE A 176 3.55 6.63 -5.45
CA PHE A 176 2.53 5.67 -5.82
C PHE A 176 1.25 6.37 -6.28
N PRO A 177 0.69 5.98 -7.45
CA PRO A 177 -0.58 6.54 -7.93
C PRO A 177 -1.80 6.02 -7.19
N TYR A 178 -1.66 4.90 -6.48
CA TYR A 178 -2.72 4.24 -5.73
C TYR A 178 -2.39 4.14 -4.25
N LEU A 179 -3.41 4.13 -3.42
CA LEU A 179 -3.34 3.77 -2.01
C LEU A 179 -4.57 2.92 -1.66
N GLY A 180 -4.34 1.70 -1.21
CA GLY A 180 -5.35 0.85 -0.61
C GLY A 180 -5.40 1.01 0.91
N VAL A 181 -6.60 0.94 1.50
CA VAL A 181 -6.76 0.76 2.94
C VAL A 181 -7.71 -0.39 3.22
N TRP A 182 -7.31 -1.28 4.11
CA TRP A 182 -8.01 -2.52 4.40
C TRP A 182 -7.79 -2.99 5.83
N THR A 183 -8.70 -3.83 6.33
CA THR A 183 -8.57 -4.53 7.63
C THR A 183 -9.24 -5.89 7.58
N MET A 184 -8.80 -6.78 8.46
CA MET A 184 -9.49 -8.01 8.81
C MET A 184 -9.78 -7.98 10.32
N GLU A 185 -10.97 -7.53 10.67
CA GLU A 185 -11.34 -7.21 12.05
C GLU A 185 -11.42 -8.43 12.98
N GLU A 186 -11.85 -9.60 12.46
CA GLU A 186 -12.38 -10.66 13.29
C GLU A 186 -11.35 -11.51 14.06
N THR A 187 -10.09 -11.58 13.65
CA THR A 187 -9.12 -12.49 14.24
C THR A 187 -7.86 -11.83 14.81
N HIS A 188 -7.34 -10.84 14.13
CA HIS A 188 -6.13 -10.09 14.56
C HIS A 188 -6.30 -8.65 14.14
N PRO A 189 -6.66 -7.73 15.06
CA PRO A 189 -6.95 -6.36 14.70
C PRO A 189 -5.69 -5.66 14.17
N PHE A 190 -5.71 -5.30 12.91
CA PHE A 190 -4.69 -4.52 12.23
C PHE A 190 -5.33 -3.62 11.17
N VAL A 191 -4.61 -2.63 10.69
CA VAL A 191 -5.00 -1.80 9.55
C VAL A 191 -3.88 -1.85 8.53
N CYS A 192 -4.22 -2.18 7.28
CA CYS A 192 -3.30 -2.12 6.15
C CYS A 192 -3.37 -0.74 5.48
N LEU A 193 -2.20 -0.24 5.13
CA LEU A 193 -2.00 0.95 4.30
C LEU A 193 -1.14 0.51 3.11
N GLU A 194 -1.70 0.48 1.91
CA GLU A 194 -1.16 -0.26 0.76
C GLU A 194 -0.87 0.69 -0.41
N PRO A 195 0.34 1.25 -0.47
CA PRO A 195 0.76 2.06 -1.60
C PRO A 195 1.02 1.23 -2.85
#